data_0c147ef4e721c4aadf324021ba1412a3
#
_entry.id   0c147ef4e721c4aadf324021ba1412a3
#
_cell.length_a   1.000
_cell.length_b   1.000
_cell.length_c   1.000
_cell.angle_alpha   90.00
_cell.angle_beta   90.00
_cell.angle_gamma   90.00
#
_symmetry.space_group_name_H-M   'P 1'
#
loop_
_entity.id
_entity.type
_entity.pdbx_description
1 polymer ?
#
loop_
_entity_poly.entity_id
_entity_poly.type
_entity_poly.pdbx_seq_one_letter_code
_entity_poly.pdbx_strand_id
1 'polypeptide(L)'
;MRVGLGIPPIGLPIDLCTEVVRQAEERGFEYISVGEAWGTETCTLAAAFLACSRRIHVGTGIVSLYLRPPTLTAMQAATLDIIAPGRVRLGLGVSTRNINSFHGVPWDFPVSRTREYVTILRRVLAGEKVTYEGRFYQPQGFQLSMAPPQRLPIYLAAVNPRMLQLAGEIADGVLLAWLPASQVPHSVAEIAKGAARVGRSLSDMTIAAYIHTAVTENRELTIKQLRRVLVGYCQANTYIQGFRHFGYGDILDEVHARWRAKDRDGAEKAIPEHMVSDLYVFGTHNECRDHINRFVAAGVQLPVIAAPPSSRTTPEDFQALLETFAQ
;
A
#
# COMPACT_ATOMS: atom_id res chain seq x y z
N MET A 1 1.16 20.43 2.00
CA MET A 1 1.21 19.09 2.65
C MET A 1 1.79 18.11 1.64
N ARG A 2 2.77 17.27 2.01
CA ARG A 2 3.23 16.19 1.09
C ARG A 2 2.05 15.25 0.83
N VAL A 3 1.80 14.89 -0.42
CA VAL A 3 0.70 14.00 -0.78
C VAL A 3 1.09 13.11 -1.95
N GLY A 4 0.68 11.85 -1.90
CA GLY A 4 0.78 10.89 -2.99
C GLY A 4 -0.60 10.53 -3.53
N LEU A 5 -0.63 9.97 -4.72
CA LEU A 5 -1.84 9.42 -5.37
C LEU A 5 -1.67 7.93 -5.61
N GLY A 6 -2.67 7.15 -5.21
CA GLY A 6 -2.74 5.72 -5.48
C GLY A 6 -3.48 5.42 -6.79
N ILE A 7 -2.84 4.67 -7.67
CA ILE A 7 -3.47 4.14 -8.89
C ILE A 7 -3.86 2.68 -8.60
N PRO A 8 -5.15 2.35 -8.66
CA PRO A 8 -5.62 0.99 -8.38
C PRO A 8 -5.18 0.00 -9.48
N PRO A 9 -5.01 -1.29 -9.13
CA PRO A 9 -4.49 -2.30 -10.07
C PRO A 9 -5.54 -2.83 -11.05
N ILE A 10 -6.72 -2.25 -11.14
CA ILE A 10 -7.88 -2.86 -11.81
C ILE A 10 -8.54 -1.88 -12.77
N GLY A 11 -8.66 -2.32 -14.03
CA GLY A 11 -9.70 -1.89 -14.95
C GLY A 11 -9.61 -0.48 -15.55
N LEU A 12 -8.47 0.20 -15.46
CA LEU A 12 -8.31 1.53 -16.03
C LEU A 12 -7.49 1.49 -17.34
N PRO A 13 -7.88 2.22 -18.37
CA PRO A 13 -7.08 2.40 -19.57
C PRO A 13 -5.74 3.03 -19.25
N ILE A 14 -4.68 2.55 -19.90
CA ILE A 14 -3.31 3.04 -19.64
C ILE A 14 -3.17 4.54 -19.97
N ASP A 15 -3.83 5.00 -21.00
CA ASP A 15 -3.81 6.41 -21.40
C ASP A 15 -4.40 7.31 -20.32
N LEU A 16 -5.51 6.90 -19.69
CA LEU A 16 -6.06 7.59 -18.54
C LEU A 16 -5.08 7.61 -17.37
N CYS A 17 -4.47 6.47 -17.03
CA CYS A 17 -3.52 6.40 -15.93
C CYS A 17 -2.32 7.31 -16.15
N THR A 18 -1.74 7.34 -17.35
CA THR A 18 -0.60 8.21 -17.68
C THR A 18 -0.98 9.69 -17.66
N GLU A 19 -2.19 10.03 -18.09
CA GLU A 19 -2.68 11.40 -18.00
C GLU A 19 -2.88 11.83 -16.54
N VAL A 20 -3.47 10.99 -15.70
CA VAL A 20 -3.64 11.23 -14.26
C VAL A 20 -2.27 11.45 -13.59
N VAL A 21 -1.24 10.68 -13.97
CA VAL A 21 0.12 10.85 -13.42
C VAL A 21 0.73 12.21 -13.81
N ARG A 22 0.58 12.66 -15.08
CA ARG A 22 1.04 13.98 -15.51
C ARG A 22 0.34 15.09 -14.75
N GLN A 23 -0.98 15.01 -14.64
CA GLN A 23 -1.77 15.99 -13.91
C GLN A 23 -1.44 16.01 -12.42
N ALA A 24 -1.17 14.86 -11.80
CA ALA A 24 -0.72 14.79 -10.41
C ALA A 24 0.63 15.51 -10.23
N GLU A 25 1.58 15.28 -11.14
CA GLU A 25 2.87 15.98 -11.11
C GLU A 25 2.72 17.50 -11.27
N GLU A 26 1.87 17.95 -12.19
CA GLU A 26 1.59 19.38 -12.43
C GLU A 26 0.94 20.05 -11.22
N ARG A 27 0.09 19.32 -10.49
CA ARG A 27 -0.61 19.77 -9.29
C ARG A 27 0.19 19.60 -7.99
N GLY A 28 1.48 19.25 -8.08
CA GLY A 28 2.39 19.21 -6.93
C GLY A 28 2.31 17.94 -6.08
N PHE A 29 1.69 16.85 -6.57
CA PHE A 29 1.82 15.57 -5.90
C PHE A 29 3.26 15.06 -5.95
N GLU A 30 3.74 14.51 -4.84
CA GLU A 30 5.11 14.05 -4.73
C GLU A 30 5.30 12.57 -5.10
N TYR A 31 4.23 11.77 -5.05
CA TYR A 31 4.34 10.32 -5.12
C TYR A 31 3.15 9.68 -5.83
N ILE A 32 3.42 8.72 -6.70
CA ILE A 32 2.44 7.80 -7.28
C ILE A 32 2.67 6.41 -6.70
N SER A 33 1.63 5.82 -6.15
CA SER A 33 1.63 4.43 -5.68
C SER A 33 0.88 3.54 -6.67
N VAL A 34 1.55 2.52 -7.19
CA VAL A 34 0.97 1.59 -8.17
C VAL A 34 0.61 0.28 -7.48
N GLY A 35 -0.67 -0.03 -7.41
CA GLY A 35 -1.17 -1.27 -6.81
C GLY A 35 -0.96 -2.51 -7.68
N GLU A 36 -0.99 -3.69 -7.05
CA GLU A 36 -1.01 -4.99 -7.72
C GLU A 36 -2.03 -5.91 -7.05
N ALA A 37 -2.86 -6.56 -7.87
CA ALA A 37 -3.82 -7.57 -7.39
C ALA A 37 -4.00 -8.69 -8.44
N TRP A 38 -5.02 -8.59 -9.31
CA TRP A 38 -5.31 -9.53 -10.39
C TRP A 38 -5.57 -8.83 -11.74
N GLY A 39 -5.17 -7.56 -11.85
CA GLY A 39 -5.34 -6.74 -13.06
C GLY A 39 -4.01 -6.41 -13.71
N THR A 40 -3.53 -5.20 -13.51
CA THR A 40 -2.24 -4.75 -14.05
C THR A 40 -1.06 -5.15 -13.18
N GLU A 41 0.07 -5.46 -13.81
CA GLU A 41 1.33 -5.77 -13.13
C GLU A 41 2.04 -4.46 -12.75
N THR A 42 2.42 -4.35 -11.50
CA THR A 42 2.83 -3.06 -10.90
C THR A 42 4.16 -2.51 -11.45
N CYS A 43 5.15 -3.35 -11.71
CA CYS A 43 6.46 -2.87 -12.19
C CYS A 43 6.39 -2.40 -13.65
N THR A 44 5.63 -3.09 -14.49
CA THR A 44 5.37 -2.67 -15.87
C THR A 44 4.66 -1.33 -15.92
N LEU A 45 3.65 -1.16 -15.08
CA LEU A 45 2.88 0.09 -15.01
C LEU A 45 3.73 1.22 -14.41
N ALA A 46 4.53 0.94 -13.39
CA ALA A 46 5.46 1.90 -12.80
C ALA A 46 6.50 2.41 -13.84
N ALA A 47 6.98 1.53 -14.73
CA ALA A 47 7.88 1.93 -15.83
C ALA A 47 7.20 2.94 -16.76
N ALA A 48 5.94 2.72 -17.15
CA ALA A 48 5.18 3.65 -17.97
C ALA A 48 5.01 5.02 -17.27
N PHE A 49 4.72 5.02 -15.97
CA PHE A 49 4.54 6.25 -15.18
C PHE A 49 5.85 7.03 -15.01
N LEU A 50 6.96 6.33 -14.78
CA LEU A 50 8.28 6.95 -14.73
C LEU A 50 8.68 7.56 -16.06
N ALA A 51 8.34 6.90 -17.18
CA ALA A 51 8.64 7.39 -18.53
C ALA A 51 7.78 8.60 -18.94
N CYS A 52 6.53 8.69 -18.46
CA CYS A 52 5.62 9.81 -18.80
C CYS A 52 5.72 11.01 -17.87
N SER A 53 6.53 10.96 -16.81
CA SER A 53 6.71 12.00 -15.79
C SER A 53 8.18 12.41 -15.66
N ARG A 54 8.48 13.50 -14.95
CA ARG A 54 9.85 14.07 -14.85
C ARG A 54 10.37 14.23 -13.43
N ARG A 55 9.52 14.47 -12.44
CA ARG A 55 9.89 14.81 -11.05
C ARG A 55 9.25 13.90 -10.02
N ILE A 56 7.98 13.51 -10.25
CA ILE A 56 7.21 12.74 -9.28
C ILE A 56 7.87 11.39 -9.01
N HIS A 57 7.89 10.99 -7.76
CA HIS A 57 8.34 9.65 -7.38
C HIS A 57 7.27 8.63 -7.72
N VAL A 58 7.68 7.47 -8.20
CA VAL A 58 6.78 6.35 -8.46
C VAL A 58 7.22 5.15 -7.64
N GLY A 59 6.27 4.51 -7.00
CA GLY A 59 6.54 3.31 -6.24
C GLY A 59 5.45 2.27 -6.37
N THR A 60 5.82 1.06 -6.03
CA THR A 60 4.87 -0.06 -5.99
C THR A 60 4.10 -0.05 -4.67
N GLY A 61 2.80 -0.28 -4.72
CA GLY A 61 1.95 -0.27 -3.54
C GLY A 61 0.94 -1.42 -3.50
N ILE A 62 1.43 -2.65 -3.51
CA ILE A 62 2.77 -3.21 -3.30
C ILE A 62 3.11 -4.31 -4.31
N VAL A 63 4.39 -4.64 -4.48
CA VAL A 63 4.82 -5.92 -5.04
C VAL A 63 4.62 -7.02 -4.00
N SER A 64 3.93 -8.09 -4.36
CA SER A 64 3.86 -9.28 -3.50
C SER A 64 5.17 -10.05 -3.53
N LEU A 65 5.82 -10.17 -2.35
CA LEU A 65 7.07 -10.91 -2.18
C LEU A 65 6.90 -12.44 -2.34
N TYR A 66 5.66 -12.94 -2.39
CA TYR A 66 5.38 -14.35 -2.64
C TYR A 66 5.38 -14.69 -4.13
N LEU A 67 5.05 -13.73 -4.99
CA LEU A 67 4.87 -13.96 -6.42
C LEU A 67 6.16 -13.85 -7.23
N ARG A 68 7.25 -13.34 -6.62
CA ARG A 68 8.53 -13.12 -7.30
C ARG A 68 9.70 -13.48 -6.38
N PRO A 69 10.79 -14.08 -6.89
CA PRO A 69 12.02 -14.21 -6.11
C PRO A 69 12.68 -12.83 -5.90
N PRO A 70 13.42 -12.63 -4.78
CA PRO A 70 14.04 -11.34 -4.46
C PRO A 70 15.03 -10.86 -5.53
N THR A 71 15.70 -11.77 -6.23
CA THR A 71 16.61 -11.47 -7.33
C THR A 71 15.90 -10.88 -8.54
N LEU A 72 14.74 -11.40 -8.93
CA LEU A 72 13.92 -10.83 -10.00
C LEU A 72 13.39 -9.44 -9.62
N THR A 73 12.94 -9.26 -8.39
CA THR A 73 12.49 -7.95 -7.90
C THR A 73 13.65 -6.94 -7.88
N ALA A 74 14.87 -7.38 -7.57
CA ALA A 74 16.06 -6.52 -7.68
C ALA A 74 16.30 -6.07 -9.12
N MET A 75 16.19 -6.98 -10.11
CA MET A 75 16.28 -6.63 -11.53
C MET A 75 15.22 -5.61 -11.93
N GLN A 76 13.97 -5.84 -11.54
CA GLN A 76 12.86 -4.92 -11.81
C GLN A 76 13.13 -3.53 -11.21
N ALA A 77 13.49 -3.47 -9.92
CA ALA A 77 13.76 -2.20 -9.24
C ALA A 77 14.96 -1.45 -9.84
N ALA A 78 16.05 -2.16 -10.19
CA ALA A 78 17.20 -1.57 -10.86
C ALA A 78 16.83 -1.03 -12.25
N THR A 79 16.03 -1.77 -13.02
CA THR A 79 15.54 -1.31 -14.33
C THR A 79 14.68 -0.06 -14.22
N LEU A 80 13.79 -0.01 -13.25
CA LEU A 80 12.97 1.20 -12.97
C LEU A 80 13.86 2.40 -12.61
N ASP A 81 14.91 2.19 -11.81
CA ASP A 81 15.83 3.26 -11.44
C ASP A 81 16.69 3.73 -12.62
N ILE A 82 17.02 2.85 -13.57
CA ILE A 82 17.68 3.23 -14.85
C ILE A 82 16.75 4.15 -15.69
N ILE A 83 15.45 3.84 -15.74
CA ILE A 83 14.46 4.67 -16.45
C ILE A 83 14.36 6.07 -15.82
N ALA A 84 14.39 6.13 -14.50
CA ALA A 84 14.20 7.36 -13.75
C ALA A 84 15.03 7.40 -12.46
N PRO A 85 16.32 7.74 -12.55
CA PRO A 85 17.25 7.68 -11.43
C PRO A 85 16.76 8.47 -10.19
N GLY A 86 16.77 7.79 -9.03
CA GLY A 86 16.40 8.38 -7.74
C GLY A 86 14.91 8.59 -7.50
N ARG A 87 14.04 8.33 -8.49
CA ARG A 87 12.58 8.53 -8.36
C ARG A 87 11.80 7.28 -7.96
N VAL A 88 12.46 6.14 -7.83
CA VAL A 88 11.80 4.86 -7.50
C VAL A 88 11.67 4.68 -5.99
N ARG A 89 10.52 4.18 -5.55
CA ARG A 89 10.26 3.70 -4.19
C ARG A 89 9.69 2.28 -4.27
N LEU A 90 10.45 1.28 -3.82
CA LEU A 90 10.02 -0.11 -3.90
C LEU A 90 9.16 -0.49 -2.71
N GLY A 91 7.86 -0.50 -2.88
CA GLY A 91 6.91 -0.96 -1.89
C GLY A 91 6.69 -2.47 -1.98
N LEU A 92 6.94 -3.18 -0.90
CA LEU A 92 6.82 -4.62 -0.79
C LEU A 92 5.77 -5.01 0.25
N GLY A 93 5.13 -6.13 0.06
CA GLY A 93 4.19 -6.66 1.03
C GLY A 93 3.89 -8.14 0.85
N VAL A 94 3.15 -8.66 1.80
CA VAL A 94 2.77 -10.09 1.82
C VAL A 94 1.46 -10.37 1.09
N SER A 95 0.78 -9.32 0.60
CA SER A 95 -0.54 -9.40 -0.02
C SER A 95 -1.56 -10.10 0.91
N THR A 96 -2.54 -10.78 0.36
CA THR A 96 -3.52 -11.57 1.10
C THR A 96 -3.44 -13.05 0.69
N ARG A 97 -3.93 -13.95 1.54
CA ARG A 97 -4.01 -15.37 1.21
C ARG A 97 -4.81 -15.61 -0.08
N ASN A 98 -5.89 -14.85 -0.26
CA ASN A 98 -6.76 -14.99 -1.42
C ASN A 98 -6.03 -14.61 -2.72
N ILE A 99 -5.34 -13.48 -2.75
CA ILE A 99 -4.56 -13.03 -3.93
C ILE A 99 -3.48 -14.05 -4.26
N ASN A 100 -2.72 -14.52 -3.26
CA ASN A 100 -1.67 -15.50 -3.49
C ASN A 100 -2.24 -16.85 -4.02
N SER A 101 -3.46 -17.24 -3.58
CA SER A 101 -4.10 -18.46 -4.08
C SER A 101 -4.48 -18.38 -5.56
N PHE A 102 -4.78 -17.20 -6.10
CA PHE A 102 -5.00 -17.02 -7.55
C PHE A 102 -3.78 -17.39 -8.38
N HIS A 103 -2.59 -17.23 -7.79
CA HIS A 103 -1.31 -17.58 -8.42
C HIS A 103 -0.78 -18.97 -8.01
N GLY A 104 -1.56 -19.75 -7.27
CA GLY A 104 -1.15 -21.08 -6.80
C GLY A 104 -0.02 -21.07 -5.76
N VAL A 105 0.20 -19.95 -5.07
CA VAL A 105 1.31 -19.78 -4.13
C VAL A 105 0.81 -19.83 -2.69
N PRO A 106 1.47 -20.62 -1.79
CA PRO A 106 1.10 -20.66 -0.39
C PRO A 106 1.39 -19.33 0.32
N TRP A 107 0.54 -18.99 1.30
CA TRP A 107 0.73 -17.82 2.16
C TRP A 107 1.11 -18.28 3.57
N ASP A 108 2.40 -18.32 3.86
CA ASP A 108 2.98 -18.84 5.09
C ASP A 108 4.13 -17.97 5.61
N PHE A 109 4.39 -18.02 6.90
CA PHE A 109 5.54 -17.36 7.57
C PHE A 109 5.81 -15.91 7.12
N PRO A 110 4.79 -15.00 7.04
CA PRO A 110 4.94 -13.71 6.39
C PRO A 110 6.09 -12.86 6.95
N VAL A 111 6.27 -12.81 8.26
CA VAL A 111 7.34 -11.98 8.89
C VAL A 111 8.74 -12.53 8.58
N SER A 112 8.95 -13.84 8.75
CA SER A 112 10.27 -14.45 8.49
C SER A 112 10.63 -14.42 7.01
N ARG A 113 9.65 -14.67 6.13
CA ARG A 113 9.83 -14.61 4.69
C ARG A 113 10.18 -13.18 4.23
N THR A 114 9.50 -12.15 4.78
CA THR A 114 9.80 -10.75 4.48
C THR A 114 11.22 -10.38 4.90
N ARG A 115 11.66 -10.80 6.09
CA ARG A 115 13.03 -10.53 6.57
C ARG A 115 14.07 -11.12 5.61
N GLU A 116 13.93 -12.38 5.27
CA GLU A 116 14.85 -13.08 4.38
C GLU A 116 14.87 -12.44 2.98
N TYR A 117 13.68 -12.13 2.45
CA TYR A 117 13.51 -11.48 1.16
C TYR A 117 14.24 -10.12 1.10
N VAL A 118 13.99 -9.25 2.07
CA VAL A 118 14.59 -7.90 2.10
C VAL A 118 16.10 -7.97 2.33
N THR A 119 16.57 -8.94 3.12
CA THR A 119 18.02 -9.16 3.31
C THR A 119 18.71 -9.48 1.99
N ILE A 120 18.18 -10.41 1.22
CA ILE A 120 18.73 -10.78 -0.10
C ILE A 120 18.64 -9.59 -1.06
N LEU A 121 17.46 -8.97 -1.13
CA LEU A 121 17.18 -7.85 -2.02
C LEU A 121 18.15 -6.68 -1.79
N ARG A 122 18.40 -6.30 -0.52
CA ARG A 122 19.35 -5.23 -0.16
C ARG A 122 20.76 -5.51 -0.66
N ARG A 123 21.24 -6.73 -0.44
CA ARG A 123 22.58 -7.14 -0.87
C ARG A 123 22.72 -7.12 -2.39
N VAL A 124 21.71 -7.64 -3.09
CA VAL A 124 21.68 -7.64 -4.57
C VAL A 124 21.64 -6.21 -5.12
N LEU A 125 20.80 -5.34 -4.56
CA LEU A 125 20.71 -3.92 -4.98
C LEU A 125 21.97 -3.11 -4.63
N ALA A 126 22.75 -3.55 -3.64
CA ALA A 126 24.08 -3.00 -3.35
C ALA A 126 25.17 -3.46 -4.32
N GLY A 127 24.86 -4.30 -5.33
CA GLY A 127 25.79 -4.83 -6.30
C GLY A 127 26.61 -6.05 -5.84
N GLU A 128 26.29 -6.60 -4.65
CA GLU A 128 26.96 -7.80 -4.16
C GLU A 128 26.66 -9.02 -5.03
N LYS A 129 27.64 -9.92 -5.15
CA LYS A 129 27.40 -11.29 -5.62
C LYS A 129 26.85 -12.12 -4.47
N VAL A 130 25.57 -12.48 -4.56
CA VAL A 130 24.82 -13.08 -3.46
C VAL A 130 24.65 -14.58 -3.64
N THR A 131 25.22 -15.35 -2.71
CA THR A 131 24.81 -16.70 -2.36
C THR A 131 24.15 -16.63 -0.98
N TYR A 132 22.99 -17.24 -0.83
CA TYR A 132 22.22 -17.23 0.41
C TYR A 132 21.55 -18.57 0.62
N GLU A 133 21.71 -19.15 1.80
CA GLU A 133 21.11 -20.43 2.22
C GLU A 133 19.98 -20.16 3.20
N GLY A 134 18.84 -19.69 2.67
CA GLY A 134 17.67 -19.38 3.47
C GLY A 134 16.65 -20.52 3.51
N ARG A 135 15.68 -20.35 4.37
CA ARG A 135 14.53 -21.27 4.44
C ARG A 135 13.62 -21.13 3.22
N PHE A 136 13.46 -19.92 2.71
CA PHE A 136 12.48 -19.58 1.67
C PHE A 136 13.13 -19.25 0.34
N TYR A 137 14.35 -18.73 0.34
CA TYR A 137 15.06 -18.29 -0.85
C TYR A 137 16.52 -18.72 -0.82
N GLN A 138 17.02 -19.28 -1.92
CA GLN A 138 18.38 -19.84 -2.01
C GLN A 138 19.06 -19.42 -3.32
N PRO A 139 19.26 -18.10 -3.57
CA PRO A 139 19.99 -17.65 -4.75
C PRO A 139 21.46 -18.11 -4.69
N GLN A 140 22.00 -18.53 -5.86
CA GLN A 140 23.37 -19.04 -5.97
C GLN A 140 24.20 -18.13 -6.87
N GLY A 141 25.07 -17.32 -6.26
CA GLY A 141 26.03 -16.46 -6.97
C GLY A 141 25.40 -15.39 -7.83
N PHE A 142 24.17 -14.95 -7.52
CA PHE A 142 23.48 -13.92 -8.31
C PHE A 142 24.09 -12.54 -8.07
N GLN A 143 24.31 -11.80 -9.15
CA GLN A 143 24.78 -10.41 -9.12
C GLN A 143 24.09 -9.61 -10.22
N LEU A 144 23.65 -8.38 -9.92
CA LEU A 144 23.17 -7.46 -10.94
C LEU A 144 24.32 -7.02 -11.85
N SER A 145 24.09 -7.01 -13.17
CA SER A 145 25.03 -6.44 -14.12
C SER A 145 25.14 -4.91 -13.98
N MET A 146 24.05 -4.27 -13.57
CA MET A 146 23.98 -2.84 -13.28
C MET A 146 23.17 -2.63 -11.98
N ALA A 147 23.86 -2.35 -10.89
CA ALA A 147 23.24 -1.97 -9.62
C ALA A 147 22.87 -0.47 -9.64
N PRO A 148 21.79 -0.06 -8.94
CA PRO A 148 21.48 1.36 -8.75
C PRO A 148 22.67 2.10 -8.15
N PRO A 149 23.01 3.31 -8.66
CA PRO A 149 24.14 4.08 -8.15
C PRO A 149 23.91 4.64 -6.74
N GLN A 150 22.66 4.70 -6.34
CA GLN A 150 22.24 5.13 -5.00
C GLN A 150 21.39 4.07 -4.34
N ARG A 151 21.34 4.11 -3.02
CA ARG A 151 20.47 3.21 -2.25
C ARG A 151 19.01 3.43 -2.62
N LEU A 152 18.38 2.41 -3.19
CA LEU A 152 16.97 2.41 -3.56
C LEU A 152 16.12 2.23 -2.30
N PRO A 153 15.18 3.16 -2.00
CA PRO A 153 14.33 3.05 -0.83
C PRO A 153 13.35 1.88 -0.93
N ILE A 154 13.29 1.06 0.13
CA ILE A 154 12.35 -0.05 0.26
C ILE A 154 11.31 0.30 1.32
N TYR A 155 10.05 0.30 0.93
CA TYR A 155 8.90 0.49 1.81
C TYR A 155 8.24 -0.86 2.08
N LEU A 156 7.82 -1.10 3.32
CA LEU A 156 7.08 -2.32 3.68
C LEU A 156 5.63 -2.00 4.03
N ALA A 157 4.71 -2.71 3.41
CA ALA A 157 3.32 -2.71 3.85
C ALA A 157 3.19 -3.50 5.17
N ALA A 158 2.65 -2.86 6.18
CA ALA A 158 2.51 -3.42 7.51
C ALA A 158 1.20 -2.98 8.16
N VAL A 159 0.50 -3.94 8.79
CA VAL A 159 -0.78 -3.72 9.49
C VAL A 159 -0.69 -4.26 10.92
N ASN A 160 -0.08 -5.43 11.11
CA ASN A 160 0.00 -6.12 12.39
C ASN A 160 1.30 -5.83 13.14
N PRO A 161 1.31 -5.83 14.49
CA PRO A 161 2.44 -5.40 15.31
C PRO A 161 3.79 -6.02 14.93
N ARG A 162 3.85 -7.34 14.68
CA ARG A 162 5.10 -8.01 14.31
C ARG A 162 5.67 -7.53 12.98
N MET A 163 4.80 -7.23 11.99
CA MET A 163 5.24 -6.71 10.70
C MET A 163 5.62 -5.22 10.80
N LEU A 164 4.91 -4.42 11.62
CA LEU A 164 5.26 -3.03 11.92
C LEU A 164 6.64 -2.95 12.57
N GLN A 165 6.91 -3.81 13.56
CA GLN A 165 8.23 -3.88 14.20
C GLN A 165 9.31 -4.30 13.20
N LEU A 166 9.06 -5.33 12.37
CA LEU A 166 9.99 -5.72 11.31
C LEU A 166 10.27 -4.57 10.34
N ALA A 167 9.23 -3.84 9.93
CA ALA A 167 9.41 -2.68 9.05
C ALA A 167 10.32 -1.62 9.70
N GLY A 168 10.16 -1.34 11.00
CA GLY A 168 11.06 -0.50 11.77
C GLY A 168 12.53 -0.95 11.73
N GLU A 169 12.76 -2.27 11.78
CA GLU A 169 14.11 -2.83 11.76
C GLU A 169 14.80 -2.71 10.38
N ILE A 170 14.08 -2.92 9.27
CA ILE A 170 14.72 -3.20 7.96
C ILE A 170 14.30 -2.29 6.79
N ALA A 171 13.19 -1.53 6.91
CA ALA A 171 12.66 -0.71 5.83
C ALA A 171 13.11 0.75 5.88
N ASP A 172 13.03 1.46 4.75
CA ASP A 172 13.25 2.92 4.65
C ASP A 172 11.93 3.70 4.78
N GLY A 173 10.82 3.00 4.68
CA GLY A 173 9.48 3.54 4.93
C GLY A 173 8.46 2.44 5.18
N VAL A 174 7.31 2.83 5.69
CA VAL A 174 6.18 1.93 5.97
C VAL A 174 4.96 2.42 5.22
N LEU A 175 4.23 1.50 4.60
CA LEU A 175 2.94 1.73 3.98
C LEU A 175 1.86 1.17 4.91
N LEU A 176 1.22 2.05 5.66
CA LEU A 176 0.03 1.73 6.46
C LEU A 176 -1.20 1.68 5.55
N ALA A 177 -2.17 0.84 5.85
CA ALA A 177 -3.44 0.79 5.14
C ALA A 177 -4.55 0.23 6.03
N TRP A 178 -5.80 0.58 5.73
CA TRP A 178 -6.97 0.03 6.40
C TRP A 178 -6.98 0.24 7.92
N LEU A 179 -6.62 1.43 8.39
CA LEU A 179 -6.65 1.79 9.80
C LEU A 179 -7.30 3.17 10.00
N PRO A 180 -7.99 3.39 11.11
CA PRO A 180 -8.45 4.72 11.51
C PRO A 180 -7.27 5.66 11.80
N ALA A 181 -7.45 6.96 11.59
CA ALA A 181 -6.44 7.96 11.97
C ALA A 181 -6.04 7.87 13.45
N SER A 182 -6.99 7.52 14.34
CA SER A 182 -6.76 7.30 15.77
C SER A 182 -5.80 6.15 16.09
N GLN A 183 -5.61 5.20 15.16
CA GLN A 183 -4.71 4.05 15.32
C GLN A 183 -3.31 4.27 14.74
N VAL A 184 -3.09 5.37 14.05
CA VAL A 184 -1.75 5.73 13.52
C VAL A 184 -0.71 5.83 14.64
N PRO A 185 -0.96 6.50 15.79
CA PRO A 185 0.02 6.58 16.88
C PRO A 185 0.45 5.21 17.41
N HIS A 186 -0.49 4.25 17.51
CA HIS A 186 -0.17 2.88 17.91
C HIS A 186 0.75 2.21 16.88
N SER A 187 0.44 2.33 15.59
CA SER A 187 1.28 1.78 14.52
C SER A 187 2.68 2.39 14.51
N VAL A 188 2.78 3.71 14.69
CA VAL A 188 4.06 4.44 14.81
C VAL A 188 4.87 3.94 16.02
N ALA A 189 4.22 3.71 17.16
CA ALA A 189 4.88 3.18 18.34
C ALA A 189 5.45 1.76 18.12
N GLU A 190 4.72 0.89 17.40
CA GLU A 190 5.20 -0.45 17.06
C GLU A 190 6.40 -0.38 16.08
N ILE A 191 6.37 0.52 15.10
CA ILE A 191 7.50 0.76 14.19
C ILE A 191 8.72 1.25 14.97
N ALA A 192 8.53 2.19 15.90
CA ALA A 192 9.58 2.72 16.76
C ALA A 192 10.26 1.62 17.62
N LYS A 193 9.47 0.69 18.17
CA LYS A 193 10.02 -0.47 18.89
C LYS A 193 10.96 -1.31 18.03
N GLY A 194 10.57 -1.53 16.75
CA GLY A 194 11.42 -2.27 15.81
C GLY A 194 12.70 -1.50 15.47
N ALA A 195 12.59 -0.22 15.15
CA ALA A 195 13.73 0.66 14.83
C ALA A 195 14.74 0.71 15.98
N ALA A 196 14.26 0.87 17.22
CA ALA A 196 15.11 0.93 18.42
C ALA A 196 15.93 -0.34 18.64
N ARG A 197 15.43 -1.54 18.27
CA ARG A 197 16.17 -2.81 18.39
C ARG A 197 17.46 -2.85 17.60
N VAL A 198 17.54 -2.06 16.54
CA VAL A 198 18.70 -2.00 15.63
C VAL A 198 19.37 -0.62 15.63
N GLY A 199 19.09 0.20 16.64
CA GLY A 199 19.72 1.52 16.83
C GLY A 199 19.29 2.57 15.81
N ARG A 200 18.11 2.43 15.18
CA ARG A 200 17.54 3.38 14.21
C ARG A 200 16.51 4.28 14.88
N SER A 201 16.27 5.43 14.26
CA SER A 201 15.24 6.39 14.64
C SER A 201 14.09 6.41 13.62
N LEU A 202 12.91 6.86 14.05
CA LEU A 202 11.80 7.14 13.13
C LEU A 202 12.12 8.25 12.11
N SER A 203 13.07 9.15 12.42
CA SER A 203 13.57 10.16 11.48
C SER A 203 14.25 9.56 10.25
N ASP A 204 14.70 8.30 10.33
CA ASP A 204 15.35 7.59 9.24
C ASP A 204 14.34 6.92 8.27
N MET A 205 13.05 7.11 8.52
CA MET A 205 11.97 6.41 7.84
C MET A 205 10.87 7.37 7.39
N THR A 206 10.14 6.97 6.35
CA THR A 206 8.90 7.63 5.95
C THR A 206 7.69 6.81 6.39
N ILE A 207 6.80 7.40 7.17
CA ILE A 207 5.51 6.81 7.51
C ILE A 207 4.49 7.27 6.46
N ALA A 208 4.17 6.38 5.53
CA ALA A 208 3.12 6.61 4.54
C ALA A 208 1.86 5.84 4.90
N ALA A 209 0.71 6.34 4.51
CA ALA A 209 -0.56 5.65 4.67
C ALA A 209 -1.37 5.69 3.37
N TYR A 210 -1.83 4.52 2.92
CA TYR A 210 -2.73 4.39 1.78
C TYR A 210 -4.16 4.62 2.26
N ILE A 211 -4.78 5.73 1.83
CA ILE A 211 -6.05 6.20 2.37
C ILE A 211 -7.08 6.27 1.24
N HIS A 212 -8.07 5.40 1.32
CA HIS A 212 -9.17 5.40 0.35
C HIS A 212 -10.07 6.60 0.58
N THR A 213 -10.18 7.44 -0.45
CA THR A 213 -10.84 8.74 -0.39
C THR A 213 -11.84 8.88 -1.53
N ALA A 214 -13.10 9.24 -1.19
CA ALA A 214 -14.18 9.52 -2.13
C ALA A 214 -14.70 10.95 -1.94
N VAL A 215 -14.44 11.83 -2.90
CA VAL A 215 -15.04 13.17 -2.88
C VAL A 215 -16.47 13.06 -3.38
N THR A 216 -17.44 13.48 -2.57
CA THR A 216 -18.86 13.27 -2.87
C THR A 216 -19.77 14.24 -2.10
N GLU A 217 -20.86 14.63 -2.74
CA GLU A 217 -21.99 15.32 -2.09
C GLU A 217 -23.08 14.31 -1.66
N ASN A 218 -23.06 13.09 -2.20
CA ASN A 218 -24.06 12.06 -1.87
C ASN A 218 -23.50 11.05 -0.86
N ARG A 219 -23.49 11.46 0.40
CA ARG A 219 -22.96 10.68 1.53
C ARG A 219 -23.64 9.31 1.67
N GLU A 220 -24.95 9.24 1.56
CA GLU A 220 -25.71 8.00 1.77
C GLU A 220 -25.37 6.94 0.71
N LEU A 221 -25.37 7.31 -0.57
CA LEU A 221 -25.00 6.42 -1.66
C LEU A 221 -23.55 5.94 -1.51
N THR A 222 -22.66 6.84 -1.15
CA THR A 222 -21.24 6.53 -0.95
C THR A 222 -21.05 5.52 0.18
N ILE A 223 -21.68 5.72 1.34
CA ILE A 223 -21.62 4.77 2.46
C ILE A 223 -22.10 3.38 2.03
N LYS A 224 -23.21 3.30 1.29
CA LYS A 224 -23.72 2.02 0.78
C LYS A 224 -22.70 1.31 -0.12
N GLN A 225 -22.04 2.05 -1.02
CA GLN A 225 -21.00 1.50 -1.91
C GLN A 225 -19.77 1.02 -1.12
N LEU A 226 -19.31 1.83 -0.15
CA LEU A 226 -18.14 1.52 0.68
C LEU A 226 -18.38 0.31 1.59
N ARG A 227 -19.60 0.15 2.15
CA ARG A 227 -19.98 -1.05 2.92
C ARG A 227 -19.78 -2.33 2.11
N ARG A 228 -20.24 -2.32 0.85
CA ARG A 228 -20.11 -3.49 -0.05
C ARG A 228 -18.65 -3.87 -0.27
N VAL A 229 -17.77 -2.89 -0.48
CA VAL A 229 -16.32 -3.12 -0.60
C VAL A 229 -15.75 -3.65 0.71
N LEU A 230 -16.13 -3.04 1.84
CA LEU A 230 -15.59 -3.37 3.15
C LEU A 230 -15.94 -4.79 3.61
N VAL A 231 -17.10 -5.33 3.21
CA VAL A 231 -17.43 -6.76 3.44
C VAL A 231 -16.34 -7.68 2.91
N GLY A 232 -15.79 -7.41 1.72
CA GLY A 232 -14.69 -8.18 1.15
C GLY A 232 -13.41 -8.12 2.00
N TYR A 233 -13.07 -6.93 2.50
CA TYR A 233 -11.91 -6.76 3.39
C TYR A 233 -12.12 -7.39 4.78
N CYS A 234 -13.35 -7.44 5.28
CA CYS A 234 -13.68 -8.18 6.50
C CYS A 234 -13.45 -9.70 6.36
N GLN A 235 -13.41 -10.24 5.14
CA GLN A 235 -13.07 -11.66 4.88
C GLN A 235 -11.55 -11.90 4.72
N ALA A 236 -10.76 -10.84 4.57
CA ALA A 236 -9.34 -10.97 4.28
C ALA A 236 -8.51 -11.16 5.55
N ASN A 237 -7.92 -12.35 5.73
CA ASN A 237 -7.15 -12.74 6.92
C ASN A 237 -6.08 -11.71 7.35
N THR A 238 -5.52 -10.97 6.41
CA THR A 238 -4.51 -9.94 6.67
C THR A 238 -5.06 -8.82 7.54
N TYR A 239 -6.33 -8.45 7.39
CA TYR A 239 -6.95 -7.31 8.06
C TYR A 239 -7.78 -7.67 9.30
N ILE A 240 -8.26 -8.91 9.41
CA ILE A 240 -9.15 -9.35 10.50
C ILE A 240 -8.57 -9.04 11.88
N GLN A 241 -7.28 -9.35 12.09
CA GLN A 241 -6.64 -9.09 13.39
C GLN A 241 -6.53 -7.59 13.69
N GLY A 242 -6.20 -6.77 12.68
CA GLY A 242 -6.17 -5.32 12.81
C GLY A 242 -7.56 -4.75 13.15
N PHE A 243 -8.56 -5.15 12.41
CA PHE A 243 -9.95 -4.70 12.66
C PHE A 243 -10.47 -5.13 14.05
N ARG A 244 -10.13 -6.33 14.52
CA ARG A 244 -10.45 -6.74 15.90
C ARG A 244 -9.73 -5.86 16.93
N HIS A 245 -8.46 -5.55 16.69
CA HIS A 245 -7.68 -4.65 17.54
C HIS A 245 -8.26 -3.23 17.59
N PHE A 246 -8.86 -2.77 16.49
CA PHE A 246 -9.53 -1.46 16.41
C PHE A 246 -10.93 -1.44 17.06
N GLY A 247 -11.38 -2.55 17.63
CA GLY A 247 -12.67 -2.64 18.33
C GLY A 247 -13.84 -3.13 17.48
N TYR A 248 -13.58 -3.61 16.24
CA TYR A 248 -14.64 -4.09 15.33
C TYR A 248 -14.88 -5.61 15.44
N GLY A 249 -14.49 -6.25 16.55
CA GLY A 249 -14.59 -7.71 16.71
C GLY A 249 -16.00 -8.25 16.51
N ASP A 250 -16.98 -7.70 17.21
CA ASP A 250 -18.37 -8.13 17.13
C ASP A 250 -18.99 -7.89 15.74
N ILE A 251 -18.61 -6.76 15.10
CA ILE A 251 -19.04 -6.44 13.73
C ILE A 251 -18.52 -7.51 12.76
N LEU A 252 -17.23 -7.88 12.88
CA LEU A 252 -16.66 -8.93 12.06
C LEU A 252 -17.37 -10.27 12.24
N ASP A 253 -17.70 -10.63 13.46
CA ASP A 253 -18.38 -11.90 13.76
C ASP A 253 -19.78 -11.94 13.14
N GLU A 254 -20.53 -10.84 13.19
CA GLU A 254 -21.83 -10.71 12.52
C GLU A 254 -21.69 -10.74 10.99
N VAL A 255 -20.75 -9.98 10.41
CA VAL A 255 -20.47 -10.01 8.96
C VAL A 255 -20.12 -11.43 8.51
N HIS A 256 -19.29 -12.16 9.27
CA HIS A 256 -18.92 -13.54 8.95
C HIS A 256 -20.10 -14.50 9.06
N ALA A 257 -20.98 -14.32 10.07
CA ALA A 257 -22.17 -15.15 10.22
C ALA A 257 -23.14 -14.97 9.05
N ARG A 258 -23.42 -13.71 8.66
CA ARG A 258 -24.25 -13.39 7.49
C ARG A 258 -23.66 -13.90 6.19
N TRP A 259 -22.35 -13.68 6.00
CA TRP A 259 -21.67 -14.16 4.82
C TRP A 259 -21.74 -15.67 4.62
N ARG A 260 -21.55 -16.44 5.72
CA ARG A 260 -21.70 -17.92 5.70
C ARG A 260 -23.13 -18.36 5.38
N ALA A 261 -24.12 -17.62 5.89
CA ALA A 261 -25.54 -17.82 5.59
C ALA A 261 -25.94 -17.39 4.18
N LYS A 262 -25.00 -16.89 3.35
CA LYS A 262 -25.22 -16.31 2.00
C LYS A 262 -26.13 -15.07 2.01
N ASP A 263 -26.35 -14.46 3.16
CA ASP A 263 -27.06 -13.21 3.35
C ASP A 263 -26.13 -12.02 3.06
N ARG A 264 -25.99 -11.68 1.78
CA ARG A 264 -25.09 -10.60 1.33
C ARG A 264 -25.55 -9.23 1.80
N ASP A 265 -26.83 -8.97 1.71
CA ASP A 265 -27.43 -7.71 2.14
C ASP A 265 -27.33 -7.53 3.66
N GLY A 266 -27.55 -8.60 4.42
CA GLY A 266 -27.35 -8.60 5.87
C GLY A 266 -25.88 -8.35 6.25
N ALA A 267 -24.93 -8.92 5.53
CA ALA A 267 -23.51 -8.69 5.76
C ALA A 267 -23.11 -7.20 5.49
N GLU A 268 -23.66 -6.56 4.45
CA GLU A 268 -23.46 -5.13 4.19
C GLU A 268 -24.07 -4.27 5.31
N LYS A 269 -25.28 -4.59 5.75
CA LYS A 269 -26.00 -3.85 6.82
C LYS A 269 -25.35 -4.02 8.20
N ALA A 270 -24.65 -5.13 8.45
CA ALA A 270 -23.91 -5.37 9.68
C ALA A 270 -22.73 -4.41 9.87
N ILE A 271 -22.24 -3.76 8.81
CA ILE A 271 -21.19 -2.75 8.90
C ILE A 271 -21.80 -1.39 9.25
N PRO A 272 -21.57 -0.86 10.46
CA PRO A 272 -22.12 0.43 10.88
C PRO A 272 -21.40 1.59 10.19
N GLU A 273 -22.02 2.76 10.16
CA GLU A 273 -21.46 3.95 9.50
C GLU A 273 -20.13 4.39 10.13
N HIS A 274 -19.98 4.29 11.44
CA HIS A 274 -18.72 4.68 12.09
C HIS A 274 -17.53 3.85 11.61
N MET A 275 -17.68 2.53 11.39
CA MET A 275 -16.61 1.70 10.83
C MET A 275 -16.25 2.13 9.40
N VAL A 276 -17.24 2.53 8.60
CA VAL A 276 -16.98 3.09 7.27
C VAL A 276 -16.22 4.41 7.36
N SER A 277 -16.67 5.33 8.23
CA SER A 277 -16.05 6.65 8.40
C SER A 277 -14.66 6.60 9.04
N ASP A 278 -14.36 5.55 9.78
CA ASP A 278 -13.03 5.34 10.37
C ASP A 278 -12.01 4.80 9.34
N LEU A 279 -12.48 3.97 8.39
CA LEU A 279 -11.62 3.27 7.43
C LEU A 279 -11.55 3.93 6.05
N TYR A 280 -12.47 4.86 5.77
CA TYR A 280 -12.51 5.63 4.53
C TYR A 280 -12.61 7.12 4.82
N VAL A 281 -12.03 7.91 3.93
CA VAL A 281 -12.27 9.35 3.87
C VAL A 281 -13.33 9.61 2.80
N PHE A 282 -14.42 10.31 3.14
CA PHE A 282 -15.43 10.68 2.15
C PHE A 282 -16.23 11.90 2.60
N GLY A 283 -16.74 12.64 1.63
CA GLY A 283 -17.49 13.87 1.79
C GLY A 283 -17.08 14.94 0.78
N THR A 284 -17.40 16.19 1.08
CA THR A 284 -16.96 17.35 0.28
C THR A 284 -15.44 17.49 0.23
N HIS A 285 -14.93 18.32 -0.67
CA HIS A 285 -13.50 18.62 -0.76
C HIS A 285 -12.88 19.05 0.59
N ASN A 286 -13.58 19.89 1.34
CA ASN A 286 -13.10 20.38 2.64
C ASN A 286 -13.09 19.25 3.69
N GLU A 287 -14.17 18.48 3.80
CA GLU A 287 -14.26 17.35 4.73
C GLU A 287 -13.16 16.31 4.45
N CYS A 288 -12.89 16.02 3.19
CA CYS A 288 -11.80 15.12 2.80
C CYS A 288 -10.43 15.67 3.23
N ARG A 289 -10.15 16.95 2.99
CA ARG A 289 -8.90 17.59 3.45
C ARG A 289 -8.76 17.55 4.96
N ASP A 290 -9.81 17.89 5.70
CA ASP A 290 -9.81 17.89 7.16
C ASP A 290 -9.55 16.49 7.72
N HIS A 291 -10.15 15.46 7.09
CA HIS A 291 -9.92 14.09 7.52
C HIS A 291 -8.48 13.62 7.22
N ILE A 292 -7.92 13.93 6.05
CA ILE A 292 -6.51 13.64 5.74
C ILE A 292 -5.57 14.36 6.71
N ASN A 293 -5.88 15.61 7.10
CA ASN A 293 -5.11 16.33 8.09
C ASN A 293 -5.09 15.63 9.47
N ARG A 294 -6.12 14.88 9.85
CA ARG A 294 -6.10 14.06 11.07
C ARG A 294 -5.07 12.93 10.98
N PHE A 295 -4.91 12.29 9.83
CA PHE A 295 -3.84 11.30 9.62
C PHE A 295 -2.45 11.94 9.72
N VAL A 296 -2.26 13.12 9.13
CA VAL A 296 -0.99 13.86 9.23
C VAL A 296 -0.68 14.24 10.67
N ALA A 297 -1.67 14.79 11.39
CA ALA A 297 -1.53 15.13 12.82
C ALA A 297 -1.23 13.90 13.69
N ALA A 298 -1.71 12.72 13.29
CA ALA A 298 -1.47 11.47 13.98
C ALA A 298 -0.08 10.84 13.68
N GLY A 299 0.69 11.40 12.72
CA GLY A 299 2.06 10.97 12.43
C GLY A 299 2.31 10.42 11.01
N VAL A 300 1.31 10.48 10.12
CA VAL A 300 1.52 10.14 8.70
C VAL A 300 2.28 11.28 8.01
N GLN A 301 3.45 10.98 7.46
CA GLN A 301 4.29 11.96 6.75
C GLN A 301 3.97 12.04 5.25
N LEU A 302 3.44 10.95 4.68
CA LEU A 302 3.05 10.86 3.27
C LEU A 302 1.69 10.17 3.15
N PRO A 303 0.57 10.91 3.25
CA PRO A 303 -0.73 10.36 2.88
C PRO A 303 -0.74 10.07 1.38
N VAL A 304 -1.07 8.83 1.03
CA VAL A 304 -1.28 8.35 -0.34
C VAL A 304 -2.78 8.19 -0.52
N ILE A 305 -3.40 9.18 -1.12
CA ILE A 305 -4.84 9.18 -1.36
C ILE A 305 -5.17 8.35 -2.60
N ALA A 306 -6.22 7.56 -2.54
CA ALA A 306 -6.65 6.72 -3.65
C ALA A 306 -8.17 6.64 -3.71
N ALA A 307 -8.73 6.56 -4.91
CA ALA A 307 -10.14 6.21 -5.05
C ALA A 307 -10.42 4.87 -4.36
N PRO A 308 -11.59 4.69 -3.74
CA PRO A 308 -11.95 3.42 -3.13
C PRO A 308 -11.90 2.29 -4.17
N PRO A 309 -11.46 1.07 -3.79
CA PRO A 309 -11.40 -0.04 -4.73
C PRO A 309 -12.81 -0.41 -5.16
N SER A 310 -13.15 -0.08 -6.38
CA SER A 310 -14.43 -0.43 -7.00
C SER A 310 -14.20 -0.76 -8.47
N SER A 311 -15.08 -1.57 -9.05
CA SER A 311 -15.11 -1.81 -10.50
C SER A 311 -15.59 -0.59 -11.31
N ARG A 312 -15.82 0.54 -10.65
CA ARG A 312 -16.41 1.77 -11.22
C ARG A 312 -15.57 3.01 -10.92
N THR A 313 -14.28 2.88 -10.60
CA THR A 313 -13.40 4.06 -10.54
C THR A 313 -13.40 4.76 -11.88
N THR A 314 -13.74 6.03 -11.89
CA THR A 314 -13.95 6.83 -13.11
C THR A 314 -12.86 7.91 -13.24
N PRO A 315 -12.69 8.52 -14.42
CA PRO A 315 -11.83 9.70 -14.56
C PRO A 315 -12.21 10.84 -13.63
N GLU A 316 -13.50 11.03 -13.36
CA GLU A 316 -14.04 12.07 -12.49
C GLU A 316 -13.61 11.86 -11.02
N ASP A 317 -13.51 10.60 -10.56
CA ASP A 317 -12.99 10.29 -9.22
C ASP A 317 -11.55 10.78 -9.08
N PHE A 318 -10.69 10.57 -10.08
CA PHE A 318 -9.32 11.09 -10.05
C PHE A 318 -9.28 12.60 -10.14
N GLN A 319 -10.09 13.19 -11.01
CA GLN A 319 -10.15 14.66 -11.15
C GLN A 319 -10.51 15.31 -9.81
N ALA A 320 -11.54 14.78 -9.13
CA ALA A 320 -11.95 15.26 -7.82
C ALA A 320 -10.85 15.14 -6.75
N LEU A 321 -10.08 14.03 -6.74
CA LEU A 321 -8.94 13.86 -5.84
C LEU A 321 -7.81 14.85 -6.18
N LEU A 322 -7.49 15.00 -7.47
CA LEU A 322 -6.46 15.93 -7.93
C LEU A 322 -6.78 17.38 -7.58
N GLU A 323 -8.04 17.80 -7.72
CA GLU A 323 -8.51 19.15 -7.36
C GLU A 323 -8.51 19.35 -5.84
N THR A 324 -8.94 18.34 -5.09
CA THR A 324 -9.01 18.41 -3.63
C THR A 324 -7.63 18.62 -3.00
N PHE A 325 -6.60 17.98 -3.53
CA PHE A 325 -5.28 17.90 -2.90
C PHE A 325 -4.15 18.58 -3.70
N ALA A 326 -4.49 19.37 -4.73
CA ALA A 326 -3.55 20.24 -5.45
C ALA A 326 -2.78 21.17 -4.48
N GLN A 327 -1.49 21.41 -4.79
CA GLN A 327 -0.58 22.23 -3.99
C GLN A 327 -0.15 23.50 -4.72
#